data_a7afff6854cab4446bd7a271f1168296
#
_entry.id   a7afff6854cab4446bd7a271f1168296
#
_cell.length_a   1.000
_cell.length_b   1.000
_cell.length_c   1.000
_cell.angle_alpha   90.00
_cell.angle_beta   90.00
_cell.angle_gamma   90.00
#
_symmetry.space_group_name_H-M   'P 1'
#
loop_
_entity.id
_entity.type
_entity.pdbx_description
1 polymer ?
#
loop_
_entity_poly.entity_id
_entity_poly.type
_entity_poly.pdbx_seq_one_letter_code
_entity_poly.pdbx_strand_id
1 'polypeptide(L)'
;LNYDPLTRYIRRGTWFISESTDMELAYILTKADMPGFQTIGVNSHVFTNAGATIVQEMAFALAIGAEYLDKLTDTDLSIDEILPKMRFNVAVGQNYFMEMAKMRAYRILWANIAKAYGAKEENAKMLIHAFNAQINMSLYDSYVNMLRTTTGSMSAILGGVHSFSVTPFDMVYEPSTEFAERIARNQQLILKEESHFDKVADPAAGSYYIENLTDSLVKAAWDLFLQIQEEGGYLAALRKGTIQKMVKENAAKRLNNVATRREIILGTNQFPNFTETMKSNPEAWVFEANSRRDENAEIDTIETYRVAQQFEQLRYATDVYSQNNKRPVAWMLTYGNLAMLKARANFASNFFACAGFEVVDNAGFKTVEDGIAAAKEVKPEIVVICSSDEEYGEGNALKIYEALKDKAIVVLAGNPEGTADVLKAAGMEYFIHVKSNVLETLQDFQKKLGITK
;
A
#
# COMPACT_ATOMS: atom_id res chain seq x y z
N LEU A 1 -0.87 -28.10 4.26
CA LEU A 1 -2.06 -27.57 4.92
C LEU A 1 -1.75 -26.19 5.48
N ASN A 2 -2.75 -25.39 5.71
CA ASN A 2 -2.63 -24.04 6.27
C ASN A 2 -3.89 -23.74 7.08
N TYR A 3 -4.13 -24.56 8.10
CA TYR A 3 -5.29 -24.39 8.97
C TYR A 3 -5.05 -23.27 9.95
N ASP A 4 -5.86 -22.22 9.90
CA ASP A 4 -5.71 -21.02 10.73
C ASP A 4 -7.07 -20.39 11.07
N PRO A 5 -7.77 -20.96 12.06
CA PRO A 5 -9.01 -20.38 12.57
C PRO A 5 -8.83 -19.02 13.25
N LEU A 6 -7.67 -18.74 13.84
CA LEU A 6 -7.41 -17.45 14.51
C LEU A 6 -7.36 -16.28 13.53
N THR A 7 -6.68 -16.43 12.40
CA THR A 7 -6.70 -15.41 11.35
C THR A 7 -8.04 -15.36 10.62
N ARG A 8 -8.74 -16.50 10.45
CA ARG A 8 -10.11 -16.49 9.95
C ARG A 8 -11.00 -15.63 10.83
N TYR A 9 -10.91 -15.77 12.15
CA TYR A 9 -11.76 -15.05 13.10
C TYR A 9 -11.64 -13.53 12.94
N ILE A 10 -10.43 -12.97 12.83
CA ILE A 10 -10.28 -11.52 12.56
C ILE A 10 -10.74 -11.10 11.16
N ARG A 11 -10.66 -11.99 10.16
CA ARG A 11 -11.05 -11.69 8.78
C ARG A 11 -12.54 -11.79 8.53
N ARG A 12 -13.22 -12.75 9.16
CA ARG A 12 -14.64 -13.05 8.94
C ARG A 12 -15.53 -12.71 10.12
N GLY A 13 -14.97 -12.59 11.32
CA GLY A 13 -15.70 -12.41 12.57
C GLY A 13 -16.33 -13.70 13.08
N THR A 14 -16.07 -14.84 12.43
CA THR A 14 -16.62 -16.15 12.78
C THR A 14 -15.55 -17.22 12.73
N TRP A 15 -15.74 -18.27 13.49
CA TRP A 15 -14.98 -19.52 13.41
C TRP A 15 -15.37 -20.34 12.18
N PHE A 16 -14.66 -21.42 11.84
CA PHE A 16 -15.11 -22.38 10.84
C PHE A 16 -16.37 -23.13 11.34
N ILE A 17 -16.32 -23.57 12.60
CA ILE A 17 -17.43 -24.25 13.29
C ILE A 17 -17.67 -23.56 14.64
N SER A 18 -16.74 -23.66 15.57
CA SER A 18 -16.72 -22.96 16.88
C SER A 18 -15.27 -22.92 17.40
N GLU A 19 -14.99 -22.03 18.37
CA GLU A 19 -13.65 -21.95 18.97
C GLU A 19 -13.14 -23.33 19.46
N SER A 20 -13.96 -24.06 20.23
CA SER A 20 -13.58 -25.35 20.78
C SER A 20 -13.33 -26.39 19.69
N THR A 21 -14.21 -26.49 18.70
CA THR A 21 -14.09 -27.47 17.61
C THR A 21 -12.91 -27.13 16.71
N ASP A 22 -12.67 -25.86 16.42
CA ASP A 22 -11.57 -25.43 15.58
C ASP A 22 -10.21 -25.65 16.26
N MET A 23 -10.14 -25.50 17.60
CA MET A 23 -8.92 -25.86 18.35
C MET A 23 -8.74 -27.38 18.44
N GLU A 24 -9.81 -28.16 18.58
CA GLU A 24 -9.74 -29.63 18.51
C GLU A 24 -9.25 -30.10 17.11
N LEU A 25 -9.70 -29.47 16.03
CA LEU A 25 -9.17 -29.76 14.68
C LEU A 25 -7.68 -29.39 14.55
N ALA A 26 -7.26 -28.27 15.14
CA ALA A 26 -5.84 -27.92 15.18
C ALA A 26 -5.02 -28.96 15.94
N TYR A 27 -5.53 -29.46 17.07
CA TYR A 27 -4.90 -30.57 17.82
C TYR A 27 -4.81 -31.84 16.96
N ILE A 28 -5.90 -32.28 16.34
CA ILE A 28 -5.92 -33.49 15.47
C ILE A 28 -4.92 -33.36 14.33
N LEU A 29 -4.87 -32.20 13.67
CA LEU A 29 -3.95 -31.94 12.57
C LEU A 29 -2.49 -31.90 13.02
N THR A 30 -2.21 -31.42 14.24
CA THR A 30 -0.86 -31.42 14.82
C THR A 30 -0.41 -32.81 15.18
N LYS A 31 -1.30 -33.63 15.75
CA LYS A 31 -1.03 -34.99 16.17
C LYS A 31 -0.92 -35.97 15.00
N ALA A 32 -1.44 -35.64 13.84
CA ALA A 32 -1.43 -36.47 12.66
C ALA A 32 0.01 -36.84 12.24
N ASP A 33 0.25 -38.13 11.95
CA ASP A 33 1.53 -38.63 11.43
C ASP A 33 1.70 -38.20 9.95
N MET A 34 2.06 -36.94 9.78
CA MET A 34 2.36 -36.34 8.48
C MET A 34 3.74 -35.69 8.54
N PRO A 35 4.83 -36.46 8.38
CA PRO A 35 6.17 -35.92 8.45
C PRO A 35 6.41 -34.87 7.35
N GLY A 36 7.03 -33.75 7.70
CA GLY A 36 7.33 -32.64 6.78
C GLY A 36 6.14 -31.73 6.40
N PHE A 37 4.92 -32.05 6.87
CA PHE A 37 3.78 -31.15 6.67
C PHE A 37 3.65 -30.15 7.83
N GLN A 38 3.58 -28.86 7.48
CA GLN A 38 3.13 -27.82 8.39
C GLN A 38 1.61 -27.74 8.28
N THR A 39 0.92 -28.07 9.34
CA THR A 39 -0.54 -28.19 9.38
C THR A 39 -1.20 -26.91 9.89
N ILE A 40 -0.51 -26.20 10.80
CA ILE A 40 -0.98 -24.94 11.41
C ILE A 40 -0.36 -23.75 10.68
N GLY A 41 -1.20 -22.84 10.23
CA GLY A 41 -0.80 -21.57 9.64
C GLY A 41 -0.94 -20.40 10.61
N VAL A 42 0.01 -19.47 10.57
CA VAL A 42 -0.11 -18.14 11.15
C VAL A 42 -0.11 -17.15 9.99
N ASN A 43 -1.28 -16.71 9.53
CA ASN A 43 -1.42 -15.94 8.30
C ASN A 43 -1.34 -14.42 8.56
N SER A 44 -0.20 -13.94 9.07
CA SER A 44 -0.01 -12.53 9.43
C SER A 44 0.01 -11.56 8.25
N HIS A 45 0.23 -12.05 7.03
CA HIS A 45 0.18 -11.25 5.81
C HIS A 45 -1.14 -10.48 5.63
N VAL A 46 -2.23 -10.93 6.25
CA VAL A 46 -3.52 -10.24 6.21
C VAL A 46 -3.48 -8.89 6.91
N PHE A 47 -2.70 -8.76 8.00
CA PHE A 47 -2.56 -7.51 8.72
C PHE A 47 -1.84 -6.44 7.88
N THR A 48 -0.73 -6.80 7.23
CA THR A 48 -0.03 -5.91 6.31
C THR A 48 -0.96 -5.45 5.18
N ASN A 49 -1.71 -6.38 4.57
CA ASN A 49 -2.66 -6.04 3.50
C ASN A 49 -3.90 -5.28 4.00
N ALA A 50 -4.12 -5.22 5.32
CA ALA A 50 -5.12 -4.37 5.96
C ALA A 50 -4.55 -3.03 6.44
N GLY A 51 -3.26 -2.75 6.20
CA GLY A 51 -2.62 -1.48 6.52
C GLY A 51 -1.87 -1.45 7.84
N ALA A 52 -1.63 -2.59 8.48
CA ALA A 52 -0.77 -2.66 9.66
C ALA A 52 0.69 -2.26 9.35
N THR A 53 1.39 -1.77 10.35
CA THR A 53 2.84 -1.55 10.28
C THR A 53 3.60 -2.87 10.36
N ILE A 54 4.89 -2.87 9.99
CA ILE A 54 5.78 -4.03 10.16
C ILE A 54 5.79 -4.50 11.62
N VAL A 55 5.87 -3.59 12.58
CA VAL A 55 5.84 -3.89 14.02
C VAL A 55 4.53 -4.55 14.44
N GLN A 56 3.40 -4.04 13.94
CA GLN A 56 2.07 -4.60 14.21
C GLN A 56 1.92 -6.01 13.61
N GLU A 57 2.32 -6.21 12.33
CA GLU A 57 2.31 -7.55 11.72
C GLU A 57 3.13 -8.54 12.56
N MET A 58 4.33 -8.13 12.98
CA MET A 58 5.21 -8.97 13.80
C MET A 58 4.58 -9.33 15.14
N ALA A 59 4.12 -8.36 15.91
CA ALA A 59 3.53 -8.57 17.22
C ALA A 59 2.28 -9.45 17.15
N PHE A 60 1.42 -9.22 16.15
CA PHE A 60 0.19 -10.01 15.97
C PHE A 60 0.50 -11.44 15.53
N ALA A 61 1.49 -11.65 14.66
CA ALA A 61 1.93 -13.00 14.29
C ALA A 61 2.46 -13.77 15.49
N LEU A 62 3.27 -13.12 16.34
CA LEU A 62 3.78 -13.73 17.57
C LEU A 62 2.67 -14.04 18.56
N ALA A 63 1.68 -13.13 18.70
CA ALA A 63 0.53 -13.34 19.58
C ALA A 63 -0.36 -14.50 19.09
N ILE A 64 -0.60 -14.62 17.77
CA ILE A 64 -1.29 -15.79 17.19
C ILE A 64 -0.50 -17.08 17.46
N GLY A 65 0.81 -17.02 17.25
CA GLY A 65 1.69 -18.17 17.52
C GLY A 65 1.62 -18.60 18.98
N ALA A 66 1.71 -17.66 19.94
CA ALA A 66 1.61 -17.91 21.36
C ALA A 66 0.22 -18.47 21.75
N GLU A 67 -0.86 -17.94 21.18
CA GLU A 67 -2.23 -18.44 21.41
C GLU A 67 -2.36 -19.91 20.99
N TYR A 68 -1.76 -20.32 19.84
CA TYR A 68 -1.70 -21.75 19.47
C TYR A 68 -0.87 -22.57 20.43
N LEU A 69 0.28 -22.05 20.92
CA LEU A 69 1.11 -22.77 21.88
C LEU A 69 0.34 -22.99 23.18
N ASP A 70 -0.31 -21.95 23.73
CA ASP A 70 -1.12 -22.07 24.96
C ASP A 70 -2.22 -23.12 24.81
N LYS A 71 -3.02 -23.04 23.73
CA LYS A 71 -4.15 -23.96 23.53
C LYS A 71 -3.73 -25.40 23.27
N LEU A 72 -2.61 -25.62 22.57
CA LEU A 72 -2.18 -26.96 22.19
C LEU A 72 -1.30 -27.63 23.26
N THR A 73 -0.54 -26.87 24.06
CA THR A 73 0.21 -27.43 25.20
C THR A 73 -0.69 -27.75 26.41
N ASP A 74 -1.90 -27.21 26.47
CA ASP A 74 -2.93 -27.64 27.44
C ASP A 74 -3.49 -29.04 27.14
N THR A 75 -3.09 -29.64 26.01
CA THR A 75 -3.42 -31.04 25.65
C THR A 75 -2.29 -32.00 26.01
N ASP A 76 -2.29 -33.20 25.41
CA ASP A 76 -1.19 -34.18 25.56
C ASP A 76 -0.01 -33.93 24.60
N LEU A 77 -0.05 -32.83 23.80
CA LEU A 77 1.04 -32.51 22.87
C LEU A 77 2.19 -31.78 23.59
N SER A 78 3.40 -32.21 23.33
CA SER A 78 4.59 -31.47 23.73
C SER A 78 4.87 -30.29 22.80
N ILE A 79 5.55 -29.27 23.31
CA ILE A 79 5.99 -28.12 22.51
C ILE A 79 6.82 -28.55 21.28
N ASP A 80 7.64 -29.59 21.42
CA ASP A 80 8.49 -30.11 20.36
C ASP A 80 7.71 -30.84 19.26
N GLU A 81 6.47 -31.27 19.52
CA GLU A 81 5.55 -31.82 18.50
C GLU A 81 4.80 -30.72 17.76
N ILE A 82 4.49 -29.62 18.45
CA ILE A 82 3.71 -28.48 17.90
C ILE A 82 4.56 -27.64 16.95
N LEU A 83 5.74 -27.20 17.37
CA LEU A 83 6.55 -26.22 16.64
C LEU A 83 6.87 -26.62 15.19
N PRO A 84 7.24 -27.88 14.86
CA PRO A 84 7.50 -28.27 13.47
C PRO A 84 6.26 -28.26 12.57
N LYS A 85 5.05 -28.22 13.14
CA LYS A 85 3.78 -28.16 12.41
C LYS A 85 3.30 -26.75 12.13
N MET A 86 3.95 -25.73 12.71
CA MET A 86 3.59 -24.33 12.55
C MET A 86 4.35 -23.69 11.41
N ARG A 87 3.66 -22.88 10.60
CA ARG A 87 4.25 -22.06 9.53
C ARG A 87 3.70 -20.65 9.61
N PHE A 88 4.60 -19.68 9.60
CA PHE A 88 4.27 -18.25 9.56
C PHE A 88 4.23 -17.76 8.11
N ASN A 89 3.07 -17.29 7.69
CA ASN A 89 2.83 -16.75 6.36
C ASN A 89 2.81 -15.23 6.46
N VAL A 90 3.89 -14.58 6.01
CA VAL A 90 4.14 -13.14 6.19
C VAL A 90 4.08 -12.40 4.85
N ALA A 91 3.70 -11.13 4.88
CA ALA A 91 3.78 -10.27 3.70
C ALA A 91 5.16 -9.61 3.61
N VAL A 92 5.59 -9.29 2.38
CA VAL A 92 6.81 -8.52 2.12
C VAL A 92 6.47 -7.33 1.22
N GLY A 93 6.68 -6.14 1.76
CA GLY A 93 6.46 -4.87 1.07
C GLY A 93 7.70 -4.37 0.31
N GLN A 94 7.72 -3.06 0.03
CA GLN A 94 8.79 -2.42 -0.76
C GLN A 94 9.89 -1.78 0.07
N ASN A 95 9.75 -1.71 1.40
CA ASN A 95 10.80 -1.15 2.25
C ASN A 95 11.92 -2.16 2.46
N TYR A 96 12.80 -2.25 1.49
CA TYR A 96 13.78 -3.31 1.28
C TYR A 96 14.55 -3.72 2.55
N PHE A 97 15.18 -2.77 3.22
CA PHE A 97 16.00 -3.07 4.39
C PHE A 97 15.17 -3.38 5.65
N MET A 98 14.01 -2.73 5.79
CA MET A 98 13.07 -3.03 6.88
C MET A 98 12.49 -4.44 6.75
N GLU A 99 12.15 -4.87 5.54
CA GLU A 99 11.64 -6.22 5.29
C GLU A 99 12.71 -7.30 5.55
N MET A 100 13.96 -7.03 5.16
CA MET A 100 15.10 -7.91 5.48
C MET A 100 15.31 -8.02 6.99
N ALA A 101 15.33 -6.89 7.71
CA ALA A 101 15.46 -6.85 9.16
C ALA A 101 14.28 -7.54 9.87
N LYS A 102 13.05 -7.40 9.35
CA LYS A 102 11.86 -8.08 9.85
C LYS A 102 12.04 -9.60 9.92
N MET A 103 12.57 -10.22 8.86
CA MET A 103 12.79 -11.68 8.84
C MET A 103 13.83 -12.13 9.88
N ARG A 104 14.85 -11.32 10.12
CA ARG A 104 15.84 -11.57 11.17
C ARG A 104 15.23 -11.41 12.57
N ALA A 105 14.49 -10.33 12.79
CA ALA A 105 13.83 -10.04 14.06
C ALA A 105 12.77 -11.09 14.43
N TYR A 106 11.99 -11.58 13.48
CA TYR A 106 11.03 -12.66 13.68
C TYR A 106 11.69 -13.91 14.25
N ARG A 107 12.83 -14.35 13.68
CA ARG A 107 13.53 -15.55 14.18
C ARG A 107 14.03 -15.39 15.61
N ILE A 108 14.53 -14.21 15.96
CA ILE A 108 14.99 -13.91 17.33
C ILE A 108 13.82 -13.99 18.31
N LEU A 109 12.73 -13.30 18.01
CA LEU A 109 11.57 -13.21 18.88
C LEU A 109 10.87 -14.57 19.06
N TRP A 110 10.65 -15.28 17.96
CA TRP A 110 10.02 -16.59 18.02
C TRP A 110 10.85 -17.61 18.78
N ALA A 111 12.17 -17.63 18.59
CA ALA A 111 13.05 -18.53 19.32
C ALA A 111 12.98 -18.25 20.85
N ASN A 112 12.86 -17.01 21.27
CA ASN A 112 12.69 -16.67 22.67
C ASN A 112 11.35 -17.15 23.23
N ILE A 113 10.25 -16.96 22.48
CA ILE A 113 8.93 -17.49 22.86
C ILE A 113 8.98 -19.00 22.98
N ALA A 114 9.45 -19.70 21.94
CA ALA A 114 9.53 -21.16 21.93
C ALA A 114 10.36 -21.72 23.13
N LYS A 115 11.49 -21.08 23.41
CA LYS A 115 12.31 -21.43 24.58
C LYS A 115 11.61 -21.19 25.91
N ALA A 116 10.79 -20.15 26.02
CA ALA A 116 9.99 -19.88 27.22
C ALA A 116 8.95 -21.00 27.49
N TYR A 117 8.43 -21.63 26.42
CA TYR A 117 7.59 -22.83 26.50
C TYR A 117 8.37 -24.13 26.69
N GLY A 118 9.71 -24.08 26.84
CA GLY A 118 10.55 -25.26 27.09
C GLY A 118 10.98 -26.05 25.85
N ALA A 119 10.89 -25.44 24.66
CA ALA A 119 11.31 -26.09 23.42
C ALA A 119 12.81 -26.37 23.39
N LYS A 120 13.18 -27.50 22.76
CA LYS A 120 14.56 -27.77 22.38
C LYS A 120 15.05 -26.76 21.35
N GLU A 121 16.34 -26.43 21.39
CA GLU A 121 16.95 -25.44 20.51
C GLU A 121 16.75 -25.75 19.02
N GLU A 122 16.82 -27.03 18.65
CA GLU A 122 16.62 -27.52 17.29
C GLU A 122 15.21 -27.24 16.74
N ASN A 123 14.18 -27.22 17.61
CA ASN A 123 12.77 -26.99 17.28
C ASN A 123 12.33 -25.52 17.46
N ALA A 124 13.13 -24.69 18.14
CA ALA A 124 12.81 -23.27 18.36
C ALA A 124 12.92 -22.39 17.10
N LYS A 125 12.97 -22.98 15.91
CA LYS A 125 13.11 -22.31 14.63
C LYS A 125 11.76 -21.87 14.10
N MET A 126 11.68 -20.61 13.65
CA MET A 126 10.49 -20.09 12.98
C MET A 126 10.49 -20.50 11.50
N LEU A 127 9.50 -21.26 11.06
CA LEU A 127 9.32 -21.59 9.65
C LEU A 127 8.55 -20.46 8.94
N ILE A 128 9.24 -19.68 8.12
CA ILE A 128 8.68 -18.50 7.45
C ILE A 128 8.42 -18.81 5.98
N HIS A 129 7.17 -18.66 5.56
CA HIS A 129 6.78 -18.54 4.16
C HIS A 129 6.35 -17.10 3.89
N ALA A 130 6.86 -16.49 2.82
CA ALA A 130 6.55 -15.11 2.51
C ALA A 130 5.86 -14.93 1.16
N PHE A 131 5.06 -13.86 1.05
CA PHE A 131 4.39 -13.41 -0.17
C PHE A 131 4.69 -11.93 -0.40
N ASN A 132 4.62 -11.48 -1.65
CA ASN A 132 4.60 -10.03 -1.89
C ASN A 132 3.32 -9.41 -1.32
N ALA A 133 3.45 -8.29 -0.63
CA ALA A 133 2.33 -7.52 -0.11
C ALA A 133 1.51 -6.93 -1.27
N GLN A 134 0.22 -7.25 -1.33
CA GLN A 134 -0.69 -6.77 -2.38
C GLN A 134 -1.09 -5.30 -2.18
N ILE A 135 -1.00 -4.80 -0.96
CA ILE A 135 -1.42 -3.45 -0.58
C ILE A 135 -0.77 -2.34 -1.42
N ASN A 136 0.43 -2.58 -1.95
CA ASN A 136 1.18 -1.60 -2.75
C ASN A 136 1.09 -1.84 -4.26
N MET A 137 0.34 -2.84 -4.72
CA MET A 137 0.18 -3.12 -6.15
C MET A 137 -0.84 -2.19 -6.79
N SER A 138 -0.65 -1.89 -8.08
CA SER A 138 -1.47 -0.96 -8.84
C SER A 138 -2.15 -1.63 -10.03
N LEU A 139 -3.32 -1.10 -10.40
CA LEU A 139 -4.07 -1.46 -11.60
C LEU A 139 -3.47 -0.76 -12.83
N TYR A 140 -3.31 0.57 -12.76
CA TYR A 140 -2.65 1.35 -13.80
C TYR A 140 -1.14 1.15 -13.73
N ASP A 141 -0.48 1.17 -14.91
CA ASP A 141 0.93 0.87 -15.06
C ASP A 141 1.32 -0.47 -14.41
N SER A 142 0.49 -1.49 -14.64
CA SER A 142 0.51 -2.77 -13.93
C SER A 142 1.84 -3.53 -14.06
N TYR A 143 2.59 -3.32 -15.16
CA TYR A 143 3.91 -3.94 -15.32
C TYR A 143 4.94 -3.44 -14.28
N VAL A 144 4.74 -2.26 -13.68
CA VAL A 144 5.57 -1.78 -12.56
C VAL A 144 5.42 -2.68 -11.32
N ASN A 145 4.32 -3.44 -11.21
CA ASN A 145 4.18 -4.44 -10.16
C ASN A 145 5.28 -5.51 -10.22
N MET A 146 5.79 -5.88 -11.41
CA MET A 146 6.91 -6.81 -11.53
C MET A 146 8.18 -6.26 -10.85
N LEU A 147 8.43 -4.96 -10.94
CA LEU A 147 9.57 -4.31 -10.27
C LEU A 147 9.37 -4.34 -8.75
N ARG A 148 8.14 -4.06 -8.28
CA ARG A 148 7.78 -4.11 -6.84
C ARG A 148 7.96 -5.53 -6.30
N THR A 149 7.46 -6.54 -6.99
CA THR A 149 7.58 -7.92 -6.55
C THR A 149 9.03 -8.40 -6.60
N THR A 150 9.85 -7.93 -7.56
CA THR A 150 11.29 -8.25 -7.61
C THR A 150 12.02 -7.76 -6.38
N THR A 151 11.88 -6.47 -6.04
CA THR A 151 12.56 -5.90 -4.86
C THR A 151 12.10 -6.52 -3.54
N GLY A 152 10.78 -6.81 -3.41
CA GLY A 152 10.24 -7.53 -2.27
C GLY A 152 10.78 -8.96 -2.16
N SER A 153 10.86 -9.70 -3.28
CA SER A 153 11.42 -11.05 -3.33
C SER A 153 12.89 -11.07 -2.91
N MET A 154 13.67 -10.10 -3.41
CA MET A 154 15.08 -9.95 -3.01
C MET A 154 15.24 -9.76 -1.51
N SER A 155 14.46 -8.86 -0.89
CA SER A 155 14.53 -8.62 0.55
C SER A 155 14.13 -9.83 1.38
N ALA A 156 13.12 -10.59 0.94
CA ALA A 156 12.68 -11.81 1.61
C ALA A 156 13.76 -12.91 1.56
N ILE A 157 14.30 -13.17 0.37
CA ILE A 157 15.31 -14.21 0.16
C ILE A 157 16.58 -13.91 0.95
N LEU A 158 17.09 -12.67 0.84
CA LEU A 158 18.27 -12.22 1.58
C LEU A 158 18.00 -12.13 3.10
N GLY A 159 16.78 -11.89 3.52
CA GLY A 159 16.32 -11.98 4.91
C GLY A 159 16.20 -13.40 5.43
N GLY A 160 16.33 -14.42 4.56
CA GLY A 160 16.43 -15.84 4.92
C GLY A 160 15.07 -16.50 5.18
N VAL A 161 14.04 -16.25 4.37
CA VAL A 161 12.78 -17.00 4.42
C VAL A 161 12.98 -18.44 3.96
N HIS A 162 12.18 -19.39 4.48
CA HIS A 162 12.26 -20.80 4.10
C HIS A 162 11.64 -21.06 2.73
N SER A 163 10.62 -20.32 2.38
CA SER A 163 9.99 -20.37 1.06
C SER A 163 9.34 -19.04 0.72
N PHE A 164 9.17 -18.79 -0.59
CA PHE A 164 8.60 -17.55 -1.10
C PHE A 164 7.66 -17.81 -2.28
N SER A 165 6.55 -17.09 -2.34
CA SER A 165 5.66 -17.08 -3.48
C SER A 165 5.59 -15.67 -4.06
N VAL A 166 6.02 -15.49 -5.31
CA VAL A 166 5.89 -14.23 -6.03
C VAL A 166 4.45 -14.05 -6.48
N THR A 167 3.87 -12.90 -6.17
CA THR A 167 2.54 -12.52 -6.63
C THR A 167 2.60 -12.10 -8.10
N PRO A 168 1.84 -12.72 -9.01
CA PRO A 168 1.72 -12.27 -10.39
C PRO A 168 1.28 -10.82 -10.47
N PHE A 169 1.79 -10.07 -11.46
CA PHE A 169 1.59 -8.63 -11.53
C PHE A 169 0.13 -8.21 -11.78
N ASP A 170 -0.67 -9.09 -12.36
CA ASP A 170 -2.08 -8.88 -12.70
C ASP A 170 -3.08 -9.36 -11.62
N MET A 171 -2.64 -10.14 -10.64
CA MET A 171 -3.49 -10.81 -9.65
C MET A 171 -4.43 -9.86 -8.86
N VAL A 172 -4.11 -8.56 -8.81
CA VAL A 172 -4.86 -7.58 -8.01
C VAL A 172 -6.03 -6.96 -8.75
N TYR A 173 -6.21 -7.27 -10.04
CA TYR A 173 -7.30 -6.71 -10.85
C TYR A 173 -7.99 -7.70 -11.79
N GLU A 174 -7.41 -8.89 -11.98
CA GLU A 174 -8.02 -9.97 -12.78
C GLU A 174 -7.47 -11.34 -12.33
N PRO A 175 -8.11 -12.45 -12.69
CA PRO A 175 -7.50 -13.76 -12.54
C PRO A 175 -6.17 -13.80 -13.29
N SER A 176 -5.12 -14.27 -12.60
CA SER A 176 -3.77 -14.25 -13.18
C SER A 176 -3.69 -14.96 -14.52
N THR A 177 -3.07 -14.28 -15.48
CA THR A 177 -2.81 -14.84 -16.79
C THR A 177 -1.63 -15.82 -16.76
N GLU A 178 -1.59 -16.79 -17.67
CA GLU A 178 -0.46 -17.71 -17.81
C GLU A 178 0.87 -16.96 -18.02
N PHE A 179 0.81 -15.83 -18.71
CA PHE A 179 1.98 -14.96 -18.90
C PHE A 179 2.47 -14.38 -17.57
N ALA A 180 1.59 -13.81 -16.75
CA ALA A 180 1.95 -13.22 -15.46
C ALA A 180 2.47 -14.26 -14.47
N GLU A 181 1.86 -15.45 -14.43
CA GLU A 181 2.33 -16.58 -13.62
C GLU A 181 3.73 -17.07 -14.06
N ARG A 182 3.97 -17.14 -15.38
CA ARG A 182 5.28 -17.49 -15.93
C ARG A 182 6.34 -16.46 -15.53
N ILE A 183 6.03 -15.17 -15.59
CA ILE A 183 6.95 -14.11 -15.17
C ILE A 183 7.24 -14.21 -13.68
N ALA A 184 6.24 -14.40 -12.84
CA ALA A 184 6.40 -14.54 -11.40
C ALA A 184 7.30 -15.74 -11.02
N ARG A 185 7.16 -16.87 -11.72
CA ARG A 185 8.03 -18.04 -11.56
C ARG A 185 9.45 -17.76 -12.06
N ASN A 186 9.60 -17.16 -13.24
CA ASN A 186 10.91 -16.85 -13.83
C ASN A 186 11.69 -15.85 -12.97
N GLN A 187 11.02 -14.90 -12.32
CA GLN A 187 11.63 -13.97 -11.38
C GLN A 187 12.37 -14.73 -10.25
N GLN A 188 11.78 -15.76 -9.68
CA GLN A 188 12.44 -16.58 -8.66
C GLN A 188 13.63 -17.37 -9.22
N LEU A 189 13.49 -17.89 -10.45
CA LEU A 189 14.57 -18.61 -11.12
C LEU A 189 15.77 -17.69 -11.41
N ILE A 190 15.52 -16.45 -11.87
CA ILE A 190 16.59 -15.46 -12.08
C ILE A 190 17.32 -15.16 -10.76
N LEU A 191 16.58 -14.92 -9.67
CA LEU A 191 17.20 -14.66 -8.36
C LEU A 191 18.04 -15.82 -7.85
N LYS A 192 17.67 -17.07 -8.17
CA LYS A 192 18.40 -18.26 -7.79
C LYS A 192 19.55 -18.57 -8.75
N GLU A 193 19.28 -18.72 -10.05
CA GLU A 193 20.24 -19.30 -11.00
C GLU A 193 21.21 -18.25 -11.60
N GLU A 194 20.75 -16.98 -11.76
CA GLU A 194 21.59 -15.93 -12.34
C GLU A 194 22.17 -14.99 -11.26
N SER A 195 21.37 -14.63 -10.25
CA SER A 195 21.80 -13.74 -9.17
C SER A 195 22.42 -14.48 -7.97
N HIS A 196 22.28 -15.81 -7.92
CA HIS A 196 22.89 -16.68 -6.92
C HIS A 196 22.58 -16.34 -5.45
N PHE A 197 21.38 -15.81 -5.17
CA PHE A 197 20.98 -15.40 -3.82
C PHE A 197 20.84 -16.56 -2.83
N ASP A 198 20.77 -17.79 -3.31
CA ASP A 198 20.74 -19.02 -2.52
C ASP A 198 22.13 -19.49 -2.05
N LYS A 199 23.22 -18.85 -2.47
CA LYS A 199 24.61 -19.30 -2.18
C LYS A 199 25.17 -18.71 -0.89
N VAL A 200 24.54 -17.70 -0.30
CA VAL A 200 25.03 -17.02 0.89
C VAL A 200 23.94 -16.98 1.96
N ALA A 201 24.29 -17.43 3.17
CA ALA A 201 23.44 -17.34 4.33
C ALA A 201 23.63 -15.98 5.01
N ASP A 202 22.53 -15.28 5.33
CA ASP A 202 22.49 -13.98 6.03
C ASP A 202 23.54 -12.97 5.52
N PRO A 203 23.50 -12.56 4.24
CA PRO A 203 24.50 -11.67 3.66
C PRO A 203 24.46 -10.25 4.28
N ALA A 204 23.44 -9.93 5.05
CA ALA A 204 23.31 -8.68 5.76
C ALA A 204 23.94 -8.67 7.15
N ALA A 205 24.44 -9.84 7.63
CA ALA A 205 25.08 -9.95 8.94
C ALA A 205 26.28 -9.02 9.06
N GLY A 206 26.38 -8.29 10.19
CA GLY A 206 27.43 -7.33 10.45
C GLY A 206 27.24 -5.96 9.77
N SER A 207 26.21 -5.75 8.95
CA SER A 207 25.83 -4.42 8.49
C SER A 207 25.29 -3.60 9.65
N TYR A 208 25.96 -2.56 10.08
CA TYR A 208 25.52 -1.70 11.19
C TYR A 208 24.08 -1.22 11.06
N TYR A 209 23.68 -0.87 9.84
CA TYR A 209 22.32 -0.41 9.57
C TYR A 209 21.28 -1.52 9.77
N ILE A 210 21.54 -2.71 9.23
CA ILE A 210 20.59 -3.83 9.34
C ILE A 210 20.55 -4.38 10.77
N GLU A 211 21.68 -4.45 11.46
CA GLU A 211 21.73 -4.85 12.87
C GLU A 211 20.90 -3.90 13.75
N ASN A 212 21.10 -2.57 13.60
CA ASN A 212 20.33 -1.56 14.33
C ASN A 212 18.82 -1.62 14.01
N LEU A 213 18.46 -1.82 12.74
CA LEU A 213 17.05 -2.01 12.36
C LEU A 213 16.46 -3.27 12.98
N THR A 214 17.20 -4.38 12.96
CA THR A 214 16.79 -5.65 13.56
C THR A 214 16.53 -5.48 15.05
N ASP A 215 17.46 -4.88 15.79
CA ASP A 215 17.33 -4.62 17.23
C ASP A 215 16.14 -3.69 17.55
N SER A 216 15.94 -2.66 16.74
CA SER A 216 14.81 -1.73 16.90
C SER A 216 13.47 -2.42 16.66
N LEU A 217 13.38 -3.28 15.64
CA LEU A 217 12.19 -4.07 15.35
C LEU A 217 11.92 -5.12 16.45
N VAL A 218 12.98 -5.78 16.94
CA VAL A 218 12.86 -6.74 18.05
C VAL A 218 12.24 -6.06 19.27
N LYS A 219 12.77 -4.91 19.69
CA LYS A 219 12.26 -4.17 20.84
C LYS A 219 10.81 -3.74 20.66
N ALA A 220 10.52 -3.04 19.54
CA ALA A 220 9.19 -2.50 19.30
C ALA A 220 8.11 -3.59 19.15
N ALA A 221 8.43 -4.69 18.45
CA ALA A 221 7.50 -5.80 18.30
C ALA A 221 7.31 -6.60 19.60
N TRP A 222 8.37 -6.72 20.39
CA TRP A 222 8.28 -7.36 21.72
C TRP A 222 7.40 -6.56 22.67
N ASP A 223 7.61 -5.24 22.76
CA ASP A 223 6.81 -4.37 23.61
C ASP A 223 5.31 -4.44 23.24
N LEU A 224 5.00 -4.42 21.95
CA LEU A 224 3.60 -4.55 21.50
C LEU A 224 3.05 -5.96 21.75
N PHE A 225 3.86 -7.01 21.57
CA PHE A 225 3.48 -8.37 21.89
C PHE A 225 3.12 -8.51 23.38
N LEU A 226 3.96 -7.96 24.30
CA LEU A 226 3.69 -7.98 25.72
C LEU A 226 2.40 -7.23 26.08
N GLN A 227 2.12 -6.08 25.46
CA GLN A 227 0.85 -5.36 25.66
C GLN A 227 -0.36 -6.22 25.31
N ILE A 228 -0.27 -7.00 24.20
CA ILE A 228 -1.33 -7.94 23.82
C ILE A 228 -1.47 -9.06 24.84
N GLN A 229 -0.35 -9.59 25.34
CA GLN A 229 -0.37 -10.64 26.39
C GLN A 229 -0.97 -10.13 27.71
N GLU A 230 -0.67 -8.89 28.11
CA GLU A 230 -1.26 -8.24 29.29
C GLU A 230 -2.78 -8.06 29.17
N GLU A 231 -3.31 -7.93 27.94
CA GLU A 231 -4.76 -7.91 27.68
C GLU A 231 -5.45 -9.28 27.81
N GLY A 232 -4.68 -10.36 27.99
CA GLY A 232 -5.16 -11.73 28.06
C GLY A 232 -4.94 -12.53 26.78
N GLY A 233 -3.97 -12.13 25.94
CA GLY A 233 -3.58 -12.79 24.70
C GLY A 233 -4.33 -12.31 23.47
N TYR A 234 -4.07 -12.97 22.34
CA TYR A 234 -4.57 -12.57 21.04
C TYR A 234 -6.11 -12.54 20.95
N LEU A 235 -6.78 -13.59 21.41
CA LEU A 235 -8.25 -13.70 21.36
C LEU A 235 -8.94 -12.65 22.25
N ALA A 236 -8.39 -12.37 23.42
CA ALA A 236 -8.93 -11.34 24.31
C ALA A 236 -8.81 -9.95 23.69
N ALA A 237 -7.65 -9.63 23.10
CA ALA A 237 -7.41 -8.36 22.41
C ALA A 237 -8.31 -8.19 21.17
N LEU A 238 -8.59 -9.30 20.43
CA LEU A 238 -9.56 -9.29 19.32
C LEU A 238 -10.97 -8.99 19.79
N ARG A 239 -11.43 -9.65 20.84
CA ARG A 239 -12.78 -9.46 21.40
C ARG A 239 -12.99 -8.05 21.95
N LYS A 240 -11.94 -7.42 22.48
CA LYS A 240 -11.96 -6.01 22.87
C LYS A 240 -11.91 -5.03 21.67
N GLY A 241 -11.52 -5.50 20.48
CA GLY A 241 -11.32 -4.65 19.32
C GLY A 241 -10.00 -3.87 19.28
N THR A 242 -9.07 -4.16 20.20
CA THR A 242 -7.77 -3.45 20.29
C THR A 242 -6.95 -3.60 19.01
N ILE A 243 -6.81 -4.83 18.50
CA ILE A 243 -6.04 -5.12 17.29
C ILE A 243 -6.68 -4.43 16.07
N GLN A 244 -8.00 -4.55 15.91
CA GLN A 244 -8.74 -3.95 14.81
C GLN A 244 -8.59 -2.43 14.79
N LYS A 245 -8.68 -1.79 15.97
CA LYS A 245 -8.49 -0.35 16.13
C LYS A 245 -7.10 0.09 15.68
N MET A 246 -6.04 -0.58 16.15
CA MET A 246 -4.66 -0.27 15.77
C MET A 246 -4.44 -0.37 14.26
N VAL A 247 -4.97 -1.41 13.62
CA VAL A 247 -4.87 -1.60 12.17
C VAL A 247 -5.61 -0.50 11.42
N LYS A 248 -6.87 -0.19 11.80
CA LYS A 248 -7.69 0.85 11.18
C LYS A 248 -7.08 2.25 11.29
N GLU A 249 -6.53 2.60 12.45
CA GLU A 249 -5.87 3.90 12.66
C GLU A 249 -4.64 4.05 11.77
N ASN A 250 -3.80 3.01 11.67
CA ASN A 250 -2.64 3.06 10.78
C ASN A 250 -3.04 3.06 9.30
N ALA A 251 -4.06 2.30 8.92
CA ALA A 251 -4.62 2.30 7.58
C ALA A 251 -5.08 3.70 7.16
N ALA A 252 -5.87 4.38 8.01
CA ALA A 252 -6.33 5.74 7.75
C ALA A 252 -5.17 6.75 7.60
N LYS A 253 -4.15 6.65 8.48
CA LYS A 253 -2.94 7.47 8.38
C LYS A 253 -2.21 7.23 7.07
N ARG A 254 -2.08 5.98 6.65
CA ARG A 254 -1.39 5.61 5.42
C ARG A 254 -2.14 6.10 4.17
N LEU A 255 -3.46 5.93 4.12
CA LEU A 255 -4.29 6.45 3.02
C LEU A 255 -4.18 7.97 2.91
N ASN A 256 -4.18 8.69 4.04
CA ASN A 256 -3.95 10.14 4.03
C ASN A 256 -2.54 10.51 3.53
N ASN A 257 -1.51 9.74 3.86
CA ASN A 257 -0.16 9.95 3.33
C ASN A 257 -0.10 9.75 1.81
N VAL A 258 -0.82 8.77 1.28
CA VAL A 258 -0.94 8.55 -0.18
C VAL A 258 -1.74 9.68 -0.82
N ALA A 259 -2.87 10.10 -0.24
CA ALA A 259 -3.69 11.22 -0.73
C ALA A 259 -2.92 12.53 -0.81
N THR A 260 -1.99 12.77 0.12
CA THR A 260 -1.15 13.98 0.20
C THR A 260 0.26 13.81 -0.42
N ARG A 261 0.54 12.71 -1.10
CA ARG A 261 1.86 12.39 -1.69
C ARG A 261 3.02 12.32 -0.68
N ARG A 262 2.76 12.17 0.61
CA ARG A 262 3.79 11.84 1.61
C ARG A 262 4.28 10.40 1.45
N GLU A 263 3.42 9.52 0.98
CA GLU A 263 3.76 8.18 0.51
C GLU A 263 3.50 8.12 -1.00
N ILE A 264 4.55 7.81 -1.76
CA ILE A 264 4.50 7.78 -3.23
C ILE A 264 4.22 6.36 -3.69
N ILE A 265 3.20 6.22 -4.54
CA ILE A 265 2.92 5.01 -5.32
C ILE A 265 3.15 5.38 -6.79
N LEU A 266 4.28 4.95 -7.32
CA LEU A 266 4.71 5.25 -8.67
C LEU A 266 3.66 4.76 -9.69
N GLY A 267 3.36 5.59 -10.69
CA GLY A 267 2.33 5.30 -11.68
C GLY A 267 0.90 5.62 -11.23
N THR A 268 0.70 5.91 -9.92
CA THR A 268 -0.63 6.14 -9.33
C THR A 268 -0.80 7.59 -8.88
N ASN A 269 -0.19 7.98 -7.74
CA ASN A 269 -0.28 9.34 -7.22
C ASN A 269 0.92 10.21 -7.61
N GLN A 270 1.94 9.63 -8.25
CA GLN A 270 3.12 10.32 -8.76
C GLN A 270 3.62 9.58 -10.01
N PHE A 271 4.12 10.35 -10.98
CA PHE A 271 4.63 9.85 -12.26
C PHE A 271 3.66 8.90 -13.00
N PRO A 272 2.37 9.27 -13.16
CA PRO A 272 1.44 8.45 -13.91
C PRO A 272 1.85 8.40 -15.39
N ASN A 273 1.53 7.30 -16.06
CA ASN A 273 1.65 7.23 -17.51
C ASN A 273 0.52 8.08 -18.14
N PHE A 274 0.88 9.21 -18.76
CA PHE A 274 -0.07 10.22 -19.26
C PHE A 274 -0.95 9.72 -20.41
N THR A 275 -0.50 8.71 -21.16
CA THR A 275 -1.19 8.18 -22.34
C THR A 275 -1.96 6.90 -22.07
N GLU A 276 -1.79 6.30 -20.88
CA GLU A 276 -2.48 5.08 -20.52
C GLU A 276 -3.96 5.36 -20.21
N THR A 277 -4.83 4.57 -20.81
CA THR A 277 -6.28 4.59 -20.60
C THR A 277 -6.79 3.18 -20.39
N MET A 278 -7.72 2.99 -19.45
CA MET A 278 -8.37 1.70 -19.24
C MET A 278 -9.46 1.48 -20.29
N LYS A 279 -9.29 0.42 -21.10
CA LYS A 279 -10.26 0.02 -22.12
C LYS A 279 -11.19 -1.10 -21.65
N SER A 280 -10.75 -1.90 -20.68
CA SER A 280 -11.54 -2.94 -20.06
C SER A 280 -12.45 -2.34 -18.98
N ASN A 281 -13.49 -3.08 -18.60
CA ASN A 281 -14.33 -2.76 -17.45
C ASN A 281 -13.91 -3.67 -16.28
N PRO A 282 -13.01 -3.21 -15.40
CA PRO A 282 -12.67 -3.98 -14.20
C PRO A 282 -13.91 -4.22 -13.33
N GLU A 283 -13.95 -5.36 -12.67
CA GLU A 283 -15.01 -5.64 -11.72
C GLU A 283 -14.96 -4.68 -10.53
N ALA A 284 -16.11 -4.40 -9.89
CA ALA A 284 -16.22 -3.43 -8.80
C ALA A 284 -15.27 -3.72 -7.63
N TRP A 285 -15.02 -5.00 -7.32
CA TRP A 285 -14.11 -5.40 -6.23
C TRP A 285 -12.66 -4.88 -6.39
N VAL A 286 -12.25 -4.55 -7.62
CA VAL A 286 -10.90 -4.00 -7.89
C VAL A 286 -10.71 -2.65 -7.19
N PHE A 287 -11.80 -1.87 -7.07
CA PHE A 287 -11.78 -0.52 -6.51
C PHE A 287 -12.23 -0.45 -5.05
N GLU A 288 -12.63 -1.58 -4.46
CA GLU A 288 -13.18 -1.66 -3.12
C GLU A 288 -12.24 -2.37 -2.16
N ALA A 289 -12.35 -2.04 -0.88
CA ALA A 289 -11.69 -2.83 0.16
C ALA A 289 -12.32 -4.23 0.20
N ASN A 290 -11.48 -5.26 0.31
CA ASN A 290 -11.93 -6.64 0.35
C ASN A 290 -12.36 -7.00 1.76
N SER A 291 -13.64 -6.78 2.04
CA SER A 291 -14.29 -7.27 3.25
C SER A 291 -14.69 -8.73 3.05
N ARG A 292 -14.37 -9.55 4.05
CA ARG A 292 -14.81 -10.96 4.12
C ARG A 292 -15.67 -11.22 5.36
N ARG A 293 -16.21 -10.17 5.94
CA ARG A 293 -17.05 -10.23 7.12
C ARG A 293 -18.29 -11.11 6.84
N ASP A 294 -18.51 -12.10 7.69
CA ASP A 294 -19.73 -12.92 7.65
C ASP A 294 -20.92 -12.16 8.28
N GLU A 295 -22.15 -12.48 7.89
CA GLU A 295 -23.36 -11.81 8.39
C GLU A 295 -23.53 -11.95 9.90
N ASN A 296 -23.13 -13.09 10.46
CA ASN A 296 -23.18 -13.40 11.90
C ASN A 296 -21.85 -13.14 12.61
N ALA A 297 -21.03 -12.19 12.13
CA ALA A 297 -19.76 -11.86 12.74
C ALA A 297 -19.89 -11.43 14.21
N GLU A 298 -19.15 -12.08 15.08
CA GLU A 298 -19.13 -11.87 16.54
C GLU A 298 -18.23 -10.70 16.96
N ILE A 299 -17.30 -10.32 16.11
CA ILE A 299 -16.33 -9.25 16.34
C ILE A 299 -16.23 -8.31 15.13
N ASP A 300 -15.65 -7.14 15.34
CA ASP A 300 -15.19 -6.29 14.23
C ASP A 300 -14.09 -6.98 13.44
N THR A 301 -14.14 -6.82 12.12
CA THR A 301 -13.18 -7.43 11.19
C THR A 301 -12.22 -6.40 10.59
N ILE A 302 -11.11 -6.89 10.05
CA ILE A 302 -10.22 -6.09 9.21
C ILE A 302 -10.48 -6.39 7.73
N GLU A 303 -10.36 -5.35 6.91
CA GLU A 303 -10.48 -5.42 5.46
C GLU A 303 -9.11 -5.27 4.82
N THR A 304 -8.87 -5.96 3.72
CA THR A 304 -7.65 -5.77 2.94
C THR A 304 -7.94 -4.84 1.76
N TYR A 305 -6.97 -3.99 1.42
CA TYR A 305 -7.12 -2.98 0.37
C TYR A 305 -5.79 -2.71 -0.31
N ARG A 306 -5.83 -1.96 -1.41
CA ARG A 306 -4.63 -1.42 -2.06
C ARG A 306 -4.62 0.10 -1.90
N VAL A 307 -3.47 0.65 -1.51
CA VAL A 307 -3.35 2.10 -1.29
C VAL A 307 -3.55 2.93 -2.58
N ALA A 308 -3.45 2.29 -3.73
CA ALA A 308 -3.69 2.88 -5.05
C ALA A 308 -5.19 3.04 -5.39
N GLN A 309 -6.09 2.26 -4.79
CA GLN A 309 -7.50 2.12 -5.20
C GLN A 309 -8.23 3.44 -5.38
N GLN A 310 -8.07 4.39 -4.47
CA GLN A 310 -8.80 5.67 -4.54
C GLN A 310 -8.37 6.53 -5.74
N PHE A 311 -7.07 6.55 -6.06
CA PHE A 311 -6.58 7.22 -7.27
C PHE A 311 -6.94 6.46 -8.55
N GLU A 312 -6.95 5.15 -8.50
CA GLU A 312 -7.36 4.30 -9.61
C GLU A 312 -8.84 4.50 -9.95
N GLN A 313 -9.70 4.55 -8.93
CA GLN A 313 -11.12 4.84 -9.07
C GLN A 313 -11.35 6.24 -9.68
N LEU A 314 -10.59 7.23 -9.20
CA LEU A 314 -10.59 8.59 -9.72
C LEU A 314 -10.23 8.61 -11.22
N ARG A 315 -9.13 7.94 -11.58
CA ARG A 315 -8.66 7.89 -12.97
C ARG A 315 -9.62 7.11 -13.87
N TYR A 316 -10.14 6.00 -13.39
CA TYR A 316 -11.11 5.18 -14.11
C TYR A 316 -12.40 5.93 -14.39
N ALA A 317 -12.89 6.75 -13.44
CA ALA A 317 -14.05 7.62 -13.67
C ALA A 317 -13.84 8.57 -14.87
N THR A 318 -12.64 9.15 -15.01
CA THR A 318 -12.28 9.96 -16.17
C THR A 318 -12.22 9.12 -17.46
N ASP A 319 -11.69 7.90 -17.40
CA ASP A 319 -11.64 7.01 -18.57
C ASP A 319 -13.04 6.64 -19.06
N VAL A 320 -13.95 6.29 -18.14
CA VAL A 320 -15.37 6.00 -18.47
C VAL A 320 -16.08 7.22 -19.05
N TYR A 321 -15.93 8.38 -18.43
CA TYR A 321 -16.50 9.63 -18.92
C TYR A 321 -16.05 9.94 -20.35
N SER A 322 -14.76 9.71 -20.62
CA SER A 322 -14.13 10.01 -21.91
C SER A 322 -14.50 9.03 -23.04
N GLN A 323 -15.23 7.95 -22.75
CA GLN A 323 -15.78 7.07 -23.80
C GLN A 323 -16.89 7.77 -24.62
N ASN A 324 -17.63 8.68 -23.98
CA ASN A 324 -18.78 9.36 -24.59
C ASN A 324 -18.62 10.88 -24.64
N ASN A 325 -17.56 11.43 -24.04
CA ASN A 325 -17.30 12.87 -23.95
C ASN A 325 -15.85 13.16 -24.31
N LYS A 326 -15.55 14.43 -24.63
CA LYS A 326 -14.16 14.86 -24.73
C LYS A 326 -13.47 14.72 -23.38
N ARG A 327 -12.24 14.17 -23.39
CA ARG A 327 -11.42 14.08 -22.18
C ARG A 327 -11.12 15.47 -21.64
N PRO A 328 -11.32 15.75 -20.35
CA PRO A 328 -11.01 17.05 -19.78
C PRO A 328 -9.54 17.41 -19.94
N VAL A 329 -9.28 18.64 -20.35
CA VAL A 329 -7.93 19.16 -20.59
C VAL A 329 -7.49 20.06 -19.44
N ALA A 330 -6.35 19.71 -18.85
CA ALA A 330 -5.58 20.58 -17.95
C ALA A 330 -4.46 21.26 -18.76
N TRP A 331 -4.64 22.53 -19.05
CA TRP A 331 -3.75 23.29 -19.91
C TRP A 331 -2.85 24.20 -19.10
N MET A 332 -1.51 24.07 -19.30
CA MET A 332 -0.52 24.84 -18.56
C MET A 332 -0.35 26.22 -19.20
N LEU A 333 -0.71 27.30 -18.52
CA LEU A 333 -0.39 28.67 -18.92
C LEU A 333 0.95 29.05 -18.28
N THR A 334 2.02 28.90 -19.07
CA THR A 334 3.41 29.09 -18.62
C THR A 334 3.97 30.39 -19.15
N TYR A 335 4.60 31.19 -18.27
CA TYR A 335 5.26 32.46 -18.66
C TYR A 335 6.38 32.83 -17.68
N GLY A 336 7.24 33.76 -18.04
CA GLY A 336 8.28 34.31 -17.16
C GLY A 336 9.54 33.45 -17.06
N ASN A 337 10.09 33.28 -15.87
CA ASN A 337 11.34 32.58 -15.63
C ASN A 337 11.29 31.12 -16.06
N LEU A 338 12.15 30.71 -17.01
CA LEU A 338 12.13 29.38 -17.62
C LEU A 338 12.28 28.22 -16.62
N ALA A 339 13.15 28.37 -15.61
CA ALA A 339 13.36 27.29 -14.63
C ALA A 339 12.09 27.12 -13.76
N MET A 340 11.48 28.22 -13.31
CA MET A 340 10.31 28.19 -12.45
C MET A 340 9.06 27.75 -13.18
N LEU A 341 8.80 28.29 -14.39
CA LEU A 341 7.65 27.85 -15.17
C LEU A 341 7.69 26.36 -15.49
N LYS A 342 8.87 25.81 -15.83
CA LYS A 342 9.04 24.35 -16.05
C LYS A 342 8.82 23.53 -14.80
N ALA A 343 9.37 23.96 -13.65
CA ALA A 343 9.15 23.26 -12.38
C ALA A 343 7.67 23.23 -11.99
N ARG A 344 6.95 24.36 -12.13
CA ARG A 344 5.53 24.47 -11.83
C ARG A 344 4.66 23.67 -12.82
N ALA A 345 4.97 23.75 -14.12
CA ALA A 345 4.26 22.99 -15.15
C ALA A 345 4.45 21.46 -14.95
N ASN A 346 5.65 21.01 -14.67
CA ASN A 346 5.91 19.59 -14.39
C ASN A 346 5.16 19.10 -13.15
N PHE A 347 5.13 19.91 -12.08
CA PHE A 347 4.36 19.58 -10.88
C PHE A 347 2.86 19.47 -11.18
N ALA A 348 2.29 20.48 -11.86
CA ALA A 348 0.88 20.53 -12.22
C ALA A 348 0.50 19.41 -13.21
N SER A 349 1.35 19.13 -14.19
CA SER A 349 1.16 18.05 -15.16
C SER A 349 1.03 16.68 -14.46
N ASN A 350 1.94 16.37 -13.55
CA ASN A 350 1.86 15.16 -12.72
C ASN A 350 0.61 15.15 -11.83
N PHE A 351 0.19 16.33 -11.31
CA PHE A 351 -0.98 16.46 -10.48
C PHE A 351 -2.25 16.05 -11.21
N PHE A 352 -2.52 16.65 -12.37
CA PHE A 352 -3.75 16.41 -13.14
C PHE A 352 -3.75 15.06 -13.85
N ALA A 353 -2.60 14.57 -14.29
CA ALA A 353 -2.48 13.25 -14.92
C ALA A 353 -2.83 12.09 -13.97
N CYS A 354 -2.73 12.27 -12.64
CA CYS A 354 -3.19 11.27 -11.66
C CYS A 354 -4.71 11.01 -11.73
N ALA A 355 -5.50 12.00 -12.17
CA ALA A 355 -6.92 11.83 -12.44
C ALA A 355 -7.22 11.39 -13.88
N GLY A 356 -6.19 11.15 -14.70
CA GLY A 356 -6.36 10.80 -16.11
C GLY A 356 -6.82 11.95 -17.00
N PHE A 357 -6.68 13.20 -16.58
CA PHE A 357 -6.95 14.36 -17.44
C PHE A 357 -5.89 14.46 -18.54
N GLU A 358 -6.29 14.95 -19.70
CA GLU A 358 -5.35 15.28 -20.76
C GLU A 358 -4.52 16.48 -20.34
N VAL A 359 -3.20 16.34 -20.37
CA VAL A 359 -2.29 17.42 -19.96
C VAL A 359 -1.64 18.02 -21.19
N VAL A 360 -1.79 19.33 -21.34
CA VAL A 360 -1.19 20.09 -22.44
C VAL A 360 -0.23 21.13 -21.88
N ASP A 361 1.06 20.91 -22.08
CA ASP A 361 2.16 21.83 -21.76
C ASP A 361 2.61 22.60 -23.00
N ASN A 362 3.44 23.61 -22.83
CA ASN A 362 3.98 24.45 -23.89
C ASN A 362 5.39 24.96 -23.55
N ALA A 363 6.01 25.64 -24.52
CA ALA A 363 7.38 26.14 -24.38
C ALA A 363 7.49 27.42 -23.52
N GLY A 364 6.37 28.04 -23.13
CA GLY A 364 6.28 29.32 -22.44
C GLY A 364 5.84 30.45 -23.36
N PHE A 365 4.90 31.25 -22.90
CA PHE A 365 4.43 32.45 -23.61
C PHE A 365 5.36 33.62 -23.33
N LYS A 366 5.57 34.46 -24.34
CA LYS A 366 6.41 35.65 -24.20
C LYS A 366 5.71 36.74 -23.35
N THR A 367 4.38 36.83 -23.47
CA THR A 367 3.55 37.75 -22.70
C THR A 367 2.37 37.02 -22.08
N VAL A 368 1.81 37.58 -21.02
CA VAL A 368 0.60 37.05 -20.36
C VAL A 368 -0.60 37.14 -21.32
N GLU A 369 -0.65 38.17 -22.15
CA GLU A 369 -1.68 38.35 -23.17
C GLU A 369 -1.71 37.24 -24.22
N ASP A 370 -0.52 36.81 -24.68
CA ASP A 370 -0.40 35.69 -25.64
C ASP A 370 -0.95 34.39 -25.01
N GLY A 371 -0.62 34.16 -23.72
CA GLY A 371 -1.14 33.04 -22.97
C GLY A 371 -2.65 33.04 -22.79
N ILE A 372 -3.22 34.19 -22.46
CA ILE A 372 -4.67 34.37 -22.33
C ILE A 372 -5.36 34.18 -23.69
N ALA A 373 -4.79 34.69 -24.77
CA ALA A 373 -5.34 34.55 -26.13
C ALA A 373 -5.35 33.08 -26.54
N ALA A 374 -4.24 32.36 -26.32
CA ALA A 374 -4.13 30.94 -26.61
C ALA A 374 -5.13 30.09 -25.76
N ALA A 375 -5.31 30.40 -24.49
CA ALA A 375 -6.29 29.72 -23.63
C ALA A 375 -7.73 29.92 -24.15
N LYS A 376 -8.06 31.12 -24.63
CA LYS A 376 -9.37 31.42 -25.24
C LYS A 376 -9.62 30.69 -26.55
N GLU A 377 -8.58 30.41 -27.31
CA GLU A 377 -8.63 29.61 -28.55
C GLU A 377 -8.79 28.11 -28.27
N VAL A 378 -7.96 27.56 -27.37
CA VAL A 378 -7.96 26.13 -27.00
C VAL A 378 -9.23 25.74 -26.23
N LYS A 379 -9.79 26.65 -25.43
CA LYS A 379 -10.96 26.44 -24.55
C LYS A 379 -10.83 25.19 -23.67
N PRO A 380 -9.75 25.07 -22.88
CA PRO A 380 -9.60 23.94 -21.98
C PRO A 380 -10.58 24.05 -20.79
N GLU A 381 -10.89 22.92 -20.17
CA GLU A 381 -11.72 22.86 -18.98
C GLU A 381 -11.00 23.43 -17.74
N ILE A 382 -9.67 23.25 -17.70
CA ILE A 382 -8.81 23.73 -16.59
C ILE A 382 -7.63 24.50 -17.15
N VAL A 383 -7.36 25.68 -16.63
CA VAL A 383 -6.17 26.49 -16.91
C VAL A 383 -5.30 26.54 -15.66
N VAL A 384 -4.05 26.10 -15.76
CA VAL A 384 -3.10 26.11 -14.65
C VAL A 384 -2.04 27.19 -14.88
N ILE A 385 -2.03 28.21 -14.04
CA ILE A 385 -1.05 29.29 -14.11
C ILE A 385 0.28 28.79 -13.52
N CYS A 386 1.34 28.82 -14.34
CA CYS A 386 2.66 28.29 -14.01
C CYS A 386 3.75 29.35 -14.23
N SER A 387 4.27 29.94 -13.15
CA SER A 387 5.37 30.90 -13.16
C SER A 387 6.07 30.96 -11.81
N SER A 388 6.93 31.94 -11.57
CA SER A 388 7.54 32.20 -10.27
C SER A 388 6.59 32.97 -9.34
N ASP A 389 6.87 32.92 -8.03
CA ASP A 389 6.08 33.66 -7.03
C ASP A 389 6.19 35.19 -7.24
N GLU A 390 7.33 35.68 -7.73
CA GLU A 390 7.57 37.04 -8.10
C GLU A 390 6.64 37.49 -9.24
N GLU A 391 6.63 36.74 -10.33
CA GLU A 391 5.75 36.99 -11.50
C GLU A 391 4.27 36.95 -11.13
N TYR A 392 3.87 36.07 -10.20
CA TYR A 392 2.50 36.07 -9.68
C TYR A 392 2.17 37.38 -8.93
N GLY A 393 3.14 37.89 -8.17
CA GLY A 393 3.02 39.11 -7.35
C GLY A 393 2.91 40.42 -8.17
N GLU A 394 3.37 40.42 -9.43
CA GLU A 394 3.27 41.56 -10.35
C GLU A 394 1.85 41.83 -10.88
N GLY A 395 0.85 41.10 -10.39
CA GLY A 395 -0.55 41.21 -10.84
C GLY A 395 -0.88 40.35 -12.05
N ASN A 396 0.10 39.63 -12.61
CA ASN A 396 -0.08 38.80 -13.78
C ASN A 396 -1.08 37.65 -13.52
N ALA A 397 -0.97 36.99 -12.36
CA ALA A 397 -1.88 35.92 -11.98
C ALA A 397 -3.34 36.39 -11.85
N LEU A 398 -3.55 37.57 -11.25
CA LEU A 398 -4.89 38.19 -11.14
C LEU A 398 -5.47 38.53 -12.53
N LYS A 399 -4.65 39.09 -13.41
CA LYS A 399 -5.04 39.39 -14.79
C LYS A 399 -5.47 38.16 -15.57
N ILE A 400 -4.74 37.06 -15.44
CA ILE A 400 -5.10 35.77 -16.07
C ILE A 400 -6.42 35.26 -15.49
N TYR A 401 -6.55 35.27 -14.15
CA TYR A 401 -7.76 34.84 -13.47
C TYR A 401 -9.00 35.60 -13.96
N GLU A 402 -8.97 36.93 -13.91
CA GLU A 402 -10.07 37.79 -14.35
C GLU A 402 -10.45 37.60 -15.82
N ALA A 403 -9.48 37.29 -16.67
CA ALA A 403 -9.70 37.06 -18.10
C ALA A 403 -10.32 35.69 -18.44
N LEU A 404 -10.19 34.69 -17.52
CA LEU A 404 -10.51 33.28 -17.81
C LEU A 404 -11.50 32.64 -16.82
N LYS A 405 -11.82 33.29 -15.66
CA LYS A 405 -12.68 32.72 -14.60
C LYS A 405 -14.07 32.27 -15.05
N ASP A 406 -14.64 32.93 -16.06
CA ASP A 406 -15.95 32.57 -16.61
C ASP A 406 -15.87 31.53 -17.76
N LYS A 407 -14.69 31.05 -18.11
CA LYS A 407 -14.45 30.19 -19.27
C LYS A 407 -13.82 28.86 -18.93
N ALA A 408 -13.07 28.79 -17.83
CA ALA A 408 -12.36 27.60 -17.36
C ALA A 408 -12.20 27.63 -15.84
N ILE A 409 -11.97 26.48 -15.23
CA ILE A 409 -11.50 26.42 -13.84
C ILE A 409 -10.06 26.90 -13.82
N VAL A 410 -9.79 28.04 -13.17
CA VAL A 410 -8.44 28.61 -13.10
C VAL A 410 -7.75 28.17 -11.80
N VAL A 411 -6.54 27.64 -11.94
CA VAL A 411 -5.73 27.07 -10.86
C VAL A 411 -4.38 27.76 -10.81
N LEU A 412 -3.88 28.11 -9.64
CA LEU A 412 -2.51 28.57 -9.46
C LEU A 412 -1.60 27.42 -9.02
N ALA A 413 -0.52 27.17 -9.77
CA ALA A 413 0.53 26.22 -9.37
C ALA A 413 1.47 26.89 -8.36
N GLY A 414 1.08 26.93 -7.11
CA GLY A 414 1.76 27.59 -5.99
C GLY A 414 0.79 28.05 -4.93
N ASN A 415 1.34 28.60 -3.85
CA ASN A 415 0.57 29.29 -2.83
C ASN A 415 1.44 30.41 -2.23
N PRO A 416 1.84 31.41 -3.05
CA PRO A 416 2.71 32.49 -2.62
C PRO A 416 2.02 33.37 -1.59
N GLU A 417 2.72 33.65 -0.48
CA GLU A 417 2.21 34.49 0.60
C GLU A 417 1.88 35.91 0.07
N GLY A 418 0.78 36.48 0.52
CA GLY A 418 0.29 37.79 0.05
C GLY A 418 -0.45 37.75 -1.29
N THR A 419 0.17 37.18 -2.33
CA THR A 419 -0.49 37.07 -3.66
C THR A 419 -1.69 36.12 -3.62
N ALA A 420 -1.57 35.00 -2.89
CA ALA A 420 -2.68 34.06 -2.72
C ALA A 420 -3.91 34.74 -2.06
N ASP A 421 -3.71 35.64 -1.11
CA ASP A 421 -4.80 36.33 -0.43
C ASP A 421 -5.52 37.30 -1.37
N VAL A 422 -4.79 37.99 -2.23
CA VAL A 422 -5.36 38.85 -3.28
C VAL A 422 -6.21 38.07 -4.25
N LEU A 423 -5.69 36.90 -4.70
CA LEU A 423 -6.40 36.04 -5.63
C LEU A 423 -7.64 35.40 -4.99
N LYS A 424 -7.58 34.98 -3.73
CA LYS A 424 -8.75 34.49 -2.97
C LYS A 424 -9.82 35.60 -2.81
N ALA A 425 -9.41 36.83 -2.51
CA ALA A 425 -10.32 37.95 -2.44
C ALA A 425 -11.01 38.26 -3.78
N ALA A 426 -10.34 37.97 -4.91
CA ALA A 426 -10.90 38.05 -6.25
C ALA A 426 -11.82 36.85 -6.61
N GLY A 427 -11.89 35.81 -5.75
CA GLY A 427 -12.73 34.63 -5.92
C GLY A 427 -12.02 33.40 -6.46
N MET A 428 -10.67 33.37 -6.53
CA MET A 428 -9.93 32.19 -6.93
C MET A 428 -9.95 31.10 -5.84
N GLU A 429 -10.39 29.91 -6.16
CA GLU A 429 -10.58 28.82 -5.20
C GLU A 429 -9.39 27.85 -5.16
N TYR A 430 -8.66 27.69 -6.28
CA TYR A 430 -7.72 26.58 -6.45
C TYR A 430 -6.27 27.01 -6.47
N PHE A 431 -5.53 26.47 -5.46
CA PHE A 431 -4.09 26.61 -5.29
C PHE A 431 -3.48 25.23 -5.10
N ILE A 432 -2.68 24.76 -6.04
CA ILE A 432 -2.03 23.45 -5.94
C ILE A 432 -0.55 23.59 -5.59
N HIS A 433 -0.13 22.90 -4.55
CA HIS A 433 1.25 22.94 -4.05
C HIS A 433 1.61 21.63 -3.33
N VAL A 434 2.85 21.50 -2.89
CA VAL A 434 3.39 20.25 -2.27
C VAL A 434 2.65 19.79 -1.00
N LYS A 435 1.86 20.66 -0.37
CA LYS A 435 1.05 20.33 0.81
C LYS A 435 -0.44 20.09 0.48
N SER A 436 -0.84 20.18 -0.79
CA SER A 436 -2.22 19.94 -1.21
C SER A 436 -2.62 18.49 -0.98
N ASN A 437 -3.87 18.26 -0.59
CA ASN A 437 -4.47 16.94 -0.69
C ASN A 437 -4.84 16.67 -2.15
N VAL A 438 -3.98 15.92 -2.84
CA VAL A 438 -4.10 15.70 -4.28
C VAL A 438 -5.38 14.95 -4.62
N LEU A 439 -5.72 13.93 -3.83
CA LEU A 439 -6.91 13.10 -4.06
C LEU A 439 -8.19 13.93 -3.94
N GLU A 440 -8.39 14.62 -2.83
CA GLU A 440 -9.59 15.44 -2.59
C GLU A 440 -9.73 16.57 -3.62
N THR A 441 -8.62 17.24 -3.94
CA THR A 441 -8.62 18.30 -4.94
C THR A 441 -9.04 17.79 -6.31
N LEU A 442 -8.52 16.63 -6.73
CA LEU A 442 -8.87 16.04 -8.02
C LEU A 442 -10.31 15.50 -8.05
N GLN A 443 -10.81 14.97 -6.93
CA GLN A 443 -12.22 14.59 -6.79
C GLN A 443 -13.16 15.80 -6.94
N ASP A 444 -12.78 16.94 -6.38
CA ASP A 444 -13.56 18.18 -6.51
C ASP A 444 -13.58 18.68 -7.98
N PHE A 445 -12.46 18.62 -8.68
CA PHE A 445 -12.44 18.91 -10.13
C PHE A 445 -13.35 17.96 -10.91
N GLN A 446 -13.35 16.68 -10.62
CA GLN A 446 -14.25 15.73 -11.31
C GLN A 446 -15.71 16.04 -11.08
N LYS A 447 -16.11 16.43 -9.85
CA LYS A 447 -17.47 16.88 -9.54
C LYS A 447 -17.85 18.13 -10.33
N LYS A 448 -17.00 19.16 -10.32
CA LYS A 448 -17.24 20.42 -11.07
C LYS A 448 -17.35 20.20 -12.57
N LEU A 449 -16.63 19.23 -13.12
CA LEU A 449 -16.67 18.85 -14.53
C LEU A 449 -17.81 17.87 -14.88
N GLY A 450 -18.60 17.43 -13.90
CA GLY A 450 -19.70 16.48 -14.11
C GLY A 450 -19.26 15.07 -14.45
N ILE A 451 -18.02 14.68 -14.11
CA ILE A 451 -17.48 13.33 -14.30
C ILE A 451 -18.03 12.40 -13.24
N THR A 452 -18.09 12.85 -12.01
CA THR A 452 -18.69 12.15 -10.87
C THR A 452 -19.82 12.97 -10.27
N LYS A 453 -20.75 12.31 -9.54
CA LYS A 453 -21.89 12.97 -8.88
C LYS A 453 -21.47 13.64 -7.55
#